data_a54eb4e61ac01422b5ec8242b790d4dc
#
_entry.id   a54eb4e61ac01422b5ec8242b790d4dc
#
_cell.length_a   1.000
_cell.length_b   1.000
_cell.length_c   1.000
_cell.angle_alpha   90.00
_cell.angle_beta   90.00
_cell.angle_gamma   90.00
#
_symmetry.space_group_name_H-M   'P 1'
#
loop_
_entity.id
_entity.type
_entity.pdbx_description
1 polymer ?
#
loop_
_entity_poly.entity_id
_entity_poly.type
_entity_poly.pdbx_seq_one_letter_code
_entity_poly.pdbx_strand_id
1 'polypeptide(L)'
;YKAHSLIEHLQRGWNFLDASLQEFLDVLPAQQRMREGWYEGTADALYQNIDILRMQSPRLVLVLAGDHVYKMDYGVMLAEHVESGADVSIACLEVPLAAASAGGVVRVDAHGRVRDFSEKPAVPCPMPGDPTRAIVSMGIYVFNTESLYNYLREDAHCSESTHDFGRDVMPRLLRAGAHVHAHRYS
;
A
#
# COMPACT_ATOMS: atom_id res chain seq x y z
N TYR A 1 -19.74 0.45 -12.28
CA TYR A 1 -19.86 1.86 -12.68
C TYR A 1 -19.19 2.07 -14.04
N LYS A 2 -19.12 3.28 -14.57
CA LYS A 2 -18.70 3.61 -15.94
C LYS A 2 -17.19 3.32 -16.18
N ALA A 3 -16.81 2.04 -16.24
CA ALA A 3 -15.43 1.64 -16.42
C ALA A 3 -14.89 1.91 -17.84
N HIS A 4 -15.76 2.12 -18.83
CA HIS A 4 -15.36 2.23 -20.24
C HIS A 4 -14.34 3.36 -20.49
N SER A 5 -14.60 4.57 -19.98
CA SER A 5 -13.70 5.72 -20.14
C SER A 5 -12.35 5.52 -19.46
N LEU A 6 -12.32 4.83 -18.31
CA LEU A 6 -11.09 4.49 -17.61
C LEU A 6 -10.28 3.46 -18.42
N ILE A 7 -10.94 2.41 -18.90
CA ILE A 7 -10.29 1.37 -19.72
C ILE A 7 -9.72 1.99 -21.00
N GLU A 8 -10.48 2.83 -21.69
CA GLU A 8 -10.02 3.54 -22.89
C GLU A 8 -8.82 4.46 -22.60
N HIS A 9 -8.85 5.19 -21.47
CA HIS A 9 -7.74 6.02 -21.03
C HIS A 9 -6.48 5.19 -20.76
N LEU A 10 -6.61 4.08 -20.05
CA LEU A 10 -5.50 3.18 -19.74
C LEU A 10 -4.90 2.59 -21.03
N GLN A 11 -5.74 2.09 -21.93
CA GLN A 11 -5.28 1.51 -23.21
C GLN A 11 -4.54 2.53 -24.09
N ARG A 12 -4.99 3.80 -24.10
CA ARG A 12 -4.34 4.85 -24.90
C ARG A 12 -3.12 5.45 -24.23
N GLY A 13 -3.17 5.63 -22.91
CA GLY A 13 -2.12 6.29 -22.14
C GLY A 13 -0.90 5.40 -21.87
N TRP A 14 -1.08 4.07 -21.88
CA TRP A 14 -0.03 3.11 -21.51
C TRP A 14 0.45 2.24 -22.67
N ASN A 15 0.17 2.63 -23.92
CA ASN A 15 0.57 1.89 -25.11
C ASN A 15 2.08 2.00 -25.45
N PHE A 16 2.86 2.71 -24.62
CA PHE A 16 4.31 2.80 -24.72
C PHE A 16 5.05 1.63 -24.04
N LEU A 17 4.34 0.76 -23.32
CA LEU A 17 4.91 -0.41 -22.67
C LEU A 17 5.39 -1.42 -23.70
N ASP A 18 6.57 -1.99 -23.47
CA ASP A 18 7.21 -2.95 -24.36
C ASP A 18 7.09 -4.38 -23.85
N ALA A 19 6.28 -5.19 -24.53
CA ALA A 19 6.06 -6.58 -24.15
C ALA A 19 7.35 -7.44 -24.23
N SER A 20 8.35 -7.05 -25.04
CA SER A 20 9.64 -7.73 -25.11
C SER A 20 10.47 -7.52 -23.83
N LEU A 21 10.21 -6.46 -23.10
CA LEU A 21 10.77 -6.16 -21.76
C LEU A 21 9.88 -6.68 -20.63
N GLN A 22 8.85 -7.45 -20.94
CA GLN A 22 7.83 -7.91 -19.98
C GLN A 22 7.04 -6.75 -19.33
N GLU A 23 6.93 -5.62 -20.03
CA GLU A 23 6.10 -4.50 -19.62
C GLU A 23 4.69 -4.68 -20.17
N PHE A 24 3.71 -4.62 -19.31
CA PHE A 24 2.30 -4.75 -19.70
C PHE A 24 1.38 -4.03 -18.70
N LEU A 25 0.16 -3.80 -19.11
CA LEU A 25 -0.92 -3.27 -18.28
C LEU A 25 -2.14 -4.19 -18.38
N ASP A 26 -2.52 -4.78 -17.26
CA ASP A 26 -3.74 -5.58 -17.14
C ASP A 26 -4.81 -4.82 -16.34
N VAL A 27 -6.01 -4.76 -16.89
CA VAL A 27 -7.18 -4.25 -16.18
C VAL A 27 -7.93 -5.42 -15.59
N LEU A 28 -7.90 -5.53 -14.27
CA LEU A 28 -8.60 -6.58 -13.52
C LEU A 28 -9.91 -6.01 -12.97
N PRO A 29 -11.03 -6.17 -13.69
CA PRO A 29 -12.31 -5.72 -13.17
C PRO A 29 -12.69 -6.52 -11.93
N ALA A 30 -13.40 -5.89 -11.00
CA ALA A 30 -13.95 -6.59 -9.85
C ALA A 30 -14.83 -7.75 -10.32
N GLN A 31 -14.43 -8.97 -9.99
CA GLN A 31 -15.11 -10.22 -10.35
C GLN A 31 -15.23 -11.09 -9.10
N GLN A 32 -16.27 -11.90 -9.04
CA GLN A 32 -16.43 -12.93 -8.02
C GLN A 32 -15.55 -14.14 -8.34
N ARG A 33 -14.22 -14.01 -8.13
CA ARG A 33 -13.25 -15.06 -8.53
C ARG A 33 -13.07 -16.14 -7.48
N MET A 34 -12.98 -15.76 -6.21
CA MET A 34 -12.69 -16.68 -5.09
C MET A 34 -13.85 -16.79 -4.10
N ARG A 35 -14.77 -15.81 -4.09
CA ARG A 35 -15.96 -15.78 -3.24
C ARG A 35 -17.17 -15.28 -4.06
N GLU A 36 -18.40 -15.54 -3.59
CA GLU A 36 -19.62 -15.04 -4.22
C GLU A 36 -19.86 -13.54 -3.99
N GLY A 37 -18.97 -12.84 -3.26
CA GLY A 37 -19.04 -11.42 -2.91
C GLY A 37 -18.14 -10.54 -3.79
N TRP A 38 -18.42 -9.24 -3.78
CA TRP A 38 -17.54 -8.19 -4.29
C TRP A 38 -16.35 -8.01 -3.35
N TYR A 39 -15.32 -7.24 -3.79
CA TYR A 39 -14.20 -6.86 -2.93
C TYR A 39 -14.69 -6.14 -1.67
N GLU A 40 -14.30 -6.63 -0.51
CA GLU A 40 -14.71 -6.10 0.78
C GLU A 40 -13.78 -4.97 1.25
N GLY A 41 -12.55 -4.94 0.73
CA GLY A 41 -11.54 -3.93 1.06
C GLY A 41 -10.37 -3.93 0.07
N THR A 42 -9.42 -3.04 0.30
CA THR A 42 -8.25 -2.86 -0.58
C THR A 42 -7.31 -4.07 -0.55
N ALA A 43 -7.18 -4.74 0.58
CA ALA A 43 -6.40 -5.96 0.71
C ALA A 43 -7.10 -7.17 0.08
N ASP A 44 -8.43 -7.26 0.21
CA ASP A 44 -9.22 -8.31 -0.44
C ASP A 44 -9.14 -8.22 -1.97
N ALA A 45 -9.13 -7.00 -2.52
CA ALA A 45 -8.95 -6.80 -3.95
C ALA A 45 -7.63 -7.41 -4.47
N LEU A 46 -6.53 -7.30 -3.71
CA LEU A 46 -5.27 -7.95 -4.06
C LEU A 46 -5.32 -9.46 -3.81
N TYR A 47 -5.91 -9.89 -2.70
CA TYR A 47 -6.01 -11.31 -2.35
C TYR A 47 -6.77 -12.10 -3.41
N GLN A 48 -7.91 -11.59 -3.89
CA GLN A 48 -8.71 -12.26 -4.92
C GLN A 48 -8.00 -12.34 -6.28
N ASN A 49 -6.92 -11.58 -6.50
CA ASN A 49 -6.11 -11.60 -7.72
C ASN A 49 -4.67 -12.10 -7.48
N ILE A 50 -4.41 -12.75 -6.35
CA ILE A 50 -3.06 -13.19 -5.95
C ILE A 50 -2.46 -14.22 -6.92
N ASP A 51 -3.28 -15.02 -7.57
CA ASP A 51 -2.87 -15.98 -8.59
C ASP A 51 -2.29 -15.29 -9.83
N ILE A 52 -2.88 -14.16 -10.25
CA ILE A 52 -2.37 -13.35 -11.37
C ILE A 52 -1.01 -12.75 -11.01
N LEU A 53 -0.88 -12.20 -9.80
CA LEU A 53 0.40 -11.68 -9.30
C LEU A 53 1.47 -12.78 -9.27
N ARG A 54 1.12 -13.99 -8.82
CA ARG A 54 2.03 -15.14 -8.75
C ARG A 54 2.53 -15.59 -10.12
N MET A 55 1.68 -15.53 -11.14
CA MET A 55 2.08 -15.89 -12.51
C MET A 55 3.24 -15.02 -13.02
N GLN A 56 3.32 -13.77 -12.56
CA GLN A 56 4.40 -12.83 -12.92
C GLN A 56 5.67 -13.02 -12.08
N SER A 57 5.58 -13.74 -10.96
CA SER A 57 6.70 -13.99 -10.03
C SER A 57 7.53 -12.74 -9.68
N PRO A 58 6.91 -11.60 -9.35
CA PRO A 58 7.65 -10.37 -9.05
C PRO A 58 8.44 -10.53 -7.75
N ARG A 59 9.59 -9.86 -7.64
CA ARG A 59 10.34 -9.80 -6.38
C ARG A 59 9.72 -8.81 -5.39
N LEU A 60 9.22 -7.69 -5.90
CA LEU A 60 8.59 -6.63 -5.16
C LEU A 60 7.21 -6.31 -5.77
N VAL A 61 6.29 -5.90 -4.93
CA VAL A 61 4.98 -5.41 -5.35
C VAL A 61 4.80 -3.99 -4.82
N LEU A 62 4.61 -3.04 -5.74
CA LEU A 62 4.24 -1.66 -5.42
C LEU A 62 2.71 -1.55 -5.48
N VAL A 63 2.10 -1.18 -4.36
CA VAL A 63 0.66 -0.96 -4.23
C VAL A 63 0.38 0.53 -4.20
N LEU A 64 -0.48 1.00 -5.08
CA LEU A 64 -0.83 2.42 -5.23
C LEU A 64 -2.33 2.61 -5.05
N ALA A 65 -2.73 3.67 -4.34
CA ALA A 65 -4.12 4.11 -4.32
C ALA A 65 -4.45 4.83 -5.63
N GLY A 66 -5.62 4.51 -6.22
CA GLY A 66 -6.04 5.06 -7.52
C GLY A 66 -6.70 6.44 -7.47
N ASP A 67 -6.89 7.00 -6.28
CA ASP A 67 -7.58 8.27 -6.02
C ASP A 67 -6.62 9.43 -5.64
N HIS A 68 -5.32 9.18 -5.65
CA HIS A 68 -4.30 10.17 -5.35
C HIS A 68 -3.73 10.82 -6.63
N VAL A 69 -3.55 12.14 -6.60
CA VAL A 69 -2.84 12.89 -7.64
C VAL A 69 -1.55 13.45 -7.06
N TYR A 70 -0.42 12.90 -7.46
CA TYR A 70 0.92 13.29 -6.99
C TYR A 70 1.96 12.94 -8.06
N LYS A 71 3.20 13.40 -7.88
CA LYS A 71 4.35 13.04 -8.72
C LYS A 71 5.44 12.49 -7.83
N MET A 72 5.84 11.24 -8.05
CA MET A 72 6.83 10.53 -7.23
C MET A 72 7.74 9.68 -8.12
N ASP A 73 9.02 9.65 -7.80
CA ASP A 73 9.96 8.68 -8.36
C ASP A 73 9.93 7.41 -7.48
N TYR A 74 9.20 6.41 -7.95
CA TYR A 74 9.12 5.13 -7.25
C TYR A 74 10.44 4.39 -7.20
N GLY A 75 11.39 4.67 -8.12
CA GLY A 75 12.72 4.07 -8.13
C GLY A 75 13.47 4.37 -6.83
N VAL A 76 13.36 5.60 -6.31
CA VAL A 76 13.95 5.98 -5.02
C VAL A 76 13.34 5.18 -3.88
N MET A 77 12.02 5.09 -3.81
CA MET A 77 11.33 4.32 -2.77
C MET A 77 11.68 2.81 -2.81
N LEU A 78 11.77 2.25 -4.02
CA LEU A 78 12.16 0.84 -4.21
C LEU A 78 13.62 0.60 -3.77
N ALA A 79 14.53 1.52 -4.09
CA ALA A 79 15.94 1.43 -3.66
C ALA A 79 16.05 1.48 -2.13
N GLU A 80 15.40 2.44 -1.48
CA GLU A 80 15.37 2.53 0.00
C GLU A 80 14.74 1.29 0.64
N HIS A 81 13.69 0.72 0.03
CA HIS A 81 13.09 -0.53 0.51
C HIS A 81 14.11 -1.68 0.53
N VAL A 82 14.85 -1.84 -0.56
CA VAL A 82 15.86 -2.89 -0.66
C VAL A 82 17.02 -2.63 0.31
N GLU A 83 17.51 -1.39 0.40
CA GLU A 83 18.60 -1.02 1.28
C GLU A 83 18.26 -1.17 2.77
N SER A 84 17.02 -0.83 3.16
CA SER A 84 16.56 -0.99 4.53
C SER A 84 16.37 -2.44 4.96
N GLY A 85 16.28 -3.37 4.01
CA GLY A 85 15.92 -4.78 4.27
C GLY A 85 14.53 -4.95 4.89
N ALA A 86 13.62 -4.00 4.63
CA ALA A 86 12.28 -4.03 5.17
C ALA A 86 11.41 -5.11 4.49
N ASP A 87 10.43 -5.64 5.23
CA ASP A 87 9.36 -6.48 4.69
C ASP A 87 8.36 -5.63 3.90
N VAL A 88 8.14 -4.41 4.40
CA VAL A 88 7.20 -3.42 3.85
C VAL A 88 7.79 -2.02 3.96
N SER A 89 7.62 -1.20 2.94
CA SER A 89 7.84 0.25 3.02
C SER A 89 6.55 1.00 2.78
N ILE A 90 6.34 2.10 3.50
CA ILE A 90 5.17 2.97 3.39
C ILE A 90 5.65 4.34 2.94
N ALA A 91 5.08 4.89 1.86
CA ALA A 91 5.28 6.30 1.54
C ALA A 91 4.50 7.16 2.52
N CYS A 92 5.19 8.13 3.09
CA CYS A 92 4.68 9.01 4.13
C CYS A 92 4.95 10.46 3.79
N LEU A 93 4.05 11.34 4.19
CA LEU A 93 4.25 12.78 4.12
C LEU A 93 4.03 13.44 5.48
N GLU A 94 4.65 14.59 5.66
CA GLU A 94 4.49 15.39 6.87
C GLU A 94 3.36 16.40 6.68
N VAL A 95 2.40 16.37 7.58
CA VAL A 95 1.24 17.29 7.58
C VAL A 95 1.13 18.05 8.90
N PRO A 96 0.44 19.20 8.93
CA PRO A 96 0.07 19.81 10.20
C PRO A 96 -0.72 18.84 11.08
N LEU A 97 -0.44 18.79 12.38
CA LEU A 97 -1.06 17.85 13.31
C LEU A 97 -2.59 17.89 13.25
N ALA A 98 -3.17 19.08 13.09
CA ALA A 98 -4.62 19.26 12.98
C ALA A 98 -5.26 18.58 11.76
N ALA A 99 -4.48 18.33 10.70
CA ALA A 99 -4.94 17.68 9.47
C ALA A 99 -4.72 16.15 9.49
N ALA A 100 -3.94 15.64 10.43
CA ALA A 100 -3.47 14.25 10.42
C ALA A 100 -4.58 13.21 10.66
N SER A 101 -5.69 13.59 11.32
CA SER A 101 -6.83 12.69 11.58
C SER A 101 -7.55 12.23 10.30
N ALA A 102 -7.25 12.82 9.14
CA ALA A 102 -7.87 12.42 7.88
C ALA A 102 -7.24 11.15 7.25
N GLY A 103 -6.06 10.74 7.72
CA GLY A 103 -5.29 9.61 7.16
C GLY A 103 -4.71 8.67 8.21
N GLY A 104 -3.96 7.70 7.76
CA GLY A 104 -3.21 6.78 8.61
C GLY A 104 -1.98 7.45 9.21
N VAL A 105 -1.99 7.70 10.53
CA VAL A 105 -0.87 8.32 11.24
C VAL A 105 0.20 7.28 11.56
N VAL A 106 1.44 7.61 11.23
CA VAL A 106 2.60 6.72 11.34
C VAL A 106 3.56 7.25 12.40
N ARG A 107 3.93 6.42 13.36
CA ARG A 107 4.98 6.73 14.33
C ARG A 107 6.27 6.02 13.94
N VAL A 108 7.34 6.79 13.76
CA VAL A 108 8.66 6.28 13.36
C VAL A 108 9.69 6.48 14.47
N ASP A 109 10.71 5.65 14.48
CA ASP A 109 11.92 5.87 15.27
C ASP A 109 12.97 6.73 14.52
N ALA A 110 14.12 6.95 15.16
CA ALA A 110 15.23 7.74 14.60
C ALA A 110 15.83 7.16 13.31
N HIS A 111 15.58 5.88 13.02
CA HIS A 111 16.08 5.17 11.84
C HIS A 111 15.04 5.03 10.72
N GLY A 112 13.88 5.69 10.85
CA GLY A 112 12.80 5.61 9.88
C GLY A 112 11.98 4.32 9.96
N ARG A 113 12.20 3.47 10.97
CA ARG A 113 11.40 2.28 11.18
C ARG A 113 10.05 2.64 11.79
N VAL A 114 8.98 2.16 11.18
CA VAL A 114 7.61 2.33 11.69
C VAL A 114 7.44 1.50 12.96
N ARG A 115 6.97 2.14 14.02
CA ARG A 115 6.71 1.54 15.33
C ARG A 115 5.23 1.42 15.64
N ASP A 116 4.41 2.24 15.00
CA ASP A 116 2.97 2.23 15.18
C ASP A 116 2.27 2.81 13.95
N PHE A 117 1.06 2.35 13.72
CA PHE A 117 0.19 2.80 12.65
C PHE A 117 -1.25 2.89 13.18
N SER A 118 -1.86 4.06 13.04
CA SER A 118 -3.23 4.31 13.49
C SER A 118 -4.05 4.92 12.36
N GLU A 119 -5.05 4.19 11.87
CA GLU A 119 -5.93 4.68 10.81
C GLU A 119 -6.92 5.71 11.36
N LYS A 120 -6.88 6.92 10.82
CA LYS A 120 -7.78 8.04 11.13
C LYS A 120 -8.01 8.24 12.63
N PRO A 121 -6.96 8.38 13.45
CA PRO A 121 -7.11 8.48 14.89
C PRO A 121 -7.81 9.78 15.30
N ALA A 122 -8.68 9.72 16.32
CA ALA A 122 -9.31 10.92 16.88
C ALA A 122 -8.28 11.90 17.47
N VAL A 123 -7.18 11.37 18.01
CA VAL A 123 -6.05 12.15 18.55
C VAL A 123 -4.78 11.67 17.86
N PRO A 124 -4.31 12.37 16.80
CA PRO A 124 -3.11 11.98 16.07
C PRO A 124 -1.85 12.18 16.91
N CYS A 125 -0.90 11.26 16.78
CA CYS A 125 0.39 11.34 17.43
C CYS A 125 1.30 12.34 16.67
N PRO A 126 1.94 13.31 17.35
CA PRO A 126 2.88 14.21 16.71
C PRO A 126 4.17 13.47 16.29
N MET A 127 4.86 14.02 15.30
CA MET A 127 6.15 13.47 14.87
C MET A 127 7.26 13.76 15.89
N PRO A 128 8.29 12.90 15.97
CA PRO A 128 9.45 13.15 16.79
C PRO A 128 10.16 14.46 16.43
N GLY A 129 10.37 15.32 17.40
CA GLY A 129 11.08 16.60 17.23
C GLY A 129 10.21 17.79 16.77
N ASP A 130 8.97 17.57 16.33
CA ASP A 130 8.04 18.65 16.00
C ASP A 130 6.60 18.30 16.44
N PRO A 131 6.15 18.89 17.57
CA PRO A 131 4.81 18.63 18.11
C PRO A 131 3.67 19.26 17.29
N THR A 132 3.98 20.09 16.29
CA THR A 132 2.98 20.75 15.44
C THR A 132 2.64 19.97 14.18
N ARG A 133 3.42 18.90 13.87
CA ARG A 133 3.28 18.07 12.69
C ARG A 133 3.10 16.60 13.03
N ALA A 134 2.59 15.85 12.09
CA ALA A 134 2.51 14.40 12.14
C ALA A 134 2.95 13.79 10.80
N ILE A 135 3.34 12.53 10.85
CA ILE A 135 3.66 11.73 9.67
C ILE A 135 2.42 10.91 9.31
N VAL A 136 1.95 11.02 8.07
CA VAL A 136 0.79 10.27 7.58
C VAL A 136 1.14 9.42 6.37
N SER A 137 0.51 8.26 6.29
CA SER A 137 0.61 7.36 5.15
C SER A 137 -0.07 7.97 3.92
N MET A 138 0.54 7.81 2.77
CA MET A 138 -0.03 8.14 1.47
C MET A 138 -0.87 6.99 0.87
N GLY A 139 -1.00 5.86 1.56
CA GLY A 139 -1.64 4.67 0.99
C GLY A 139 -0.82 4.02 -0.13
N ILE A 140 0.48 4.25 -0.14
CA ILE A 140 1.44 3.71 -1.11
C ILE A 140 2.37 2.78 -0.36
N TYR A 141 2.50 1.54 -0.84
CA TYR A 141 3.27 0.52 -0.16
C TYR A 141 4.18 -0.22 -1.12
N VAL A 142 5.39 -0.57 -0.69
CA VAL A 142 6.25 -1.56 -1.33
C VAL A 142 6.34 -2.78 -0.43
N PHE A 143 6.09 -3.95 -0.97
CA PHE A 143 6.18 -5.22 -0.27
C PHE A 143 7.22 -6.13 -0.90
N ASN A 144 7.94 -6.88 -0.09
CA ASN A 144 8.48 -8.15 -0.52
C ASN A 144 7.32 -9.09 -0.87
N THR A 145 7.36 -9.70 -2.04
CA THR A 145 6.21 -10.47 -2.58
C THR A 145 5.76 -11.59 -1.65
N GLU A 146 6.68 -12.36 -1.08
CA GLU A 146 6.35 -13.44 -0.16
C GLU A 146 5.68 -12.91 1.13
N SER A 147 6.18 -11.78 1.65
CA SER A 147 5.58 -11.12 2.81
C SER A 147 4.15 -10.68 2.50
N LEU A 148 3.93 -10.05 1.34
CA LEU A 148 2.58 -9.65 0.90
C LEU A 148 1.63 -10.84 0.84
N TYR A 149 2.04 -11.95 0.21
CA TYR A 149 1.19 -13.14 0.08
C TYR A 149 0.81 -13.74 1.42
N ASN A 150 1.73 -13.75 2.37
CA ASN A 150 1.46 -14.26 3.72
C ASN A 150 0.45 -13.35 4.44
N TYR A 151 0.67 -12.03 4.43
CA TYR A 151 -0.23 -11.08 5.09
C TYR A 151 -1.63 -11.08 4.47
N LEU A 152 -1.75 -11.11 3.15
CA LEU A 152 -3.05 -11.19 2.47
C LEU A 152 -3.79 -12.48 2.81
N ARG A 153 -3.08 -13.61 2.89
CA ARG A 153 -3.68 -14.89 3.26
C ARG A 153 -4.17 -14.89 4.71
N GLU A 154 -3.36 -14.38 5.63
CA GLU A 154 -3.73 -14.26 7.04
C GLU A 154 -4.94 -13.34 7.22
N ASP A 155 -4.95 -12.20 6.50
CA ASP A 155 -6.07 -11.25 6.53
C ASP A 155 -7.36 -11.86 5.99
N ALA A 156 -7.30 -12.57 4.86
CA ALA A 156 -8.45 -13.21 4.24
C ALA A 156 -9.15 -14.26 5.12
N HIS A 157 -8.44 -14.84 6.10
CA HIS A 157 -8.98 -15.81 7.07
C HIS A 157 -9.44 -15.15 8.38
N CYS A 158 -9.31 -13.84 8.51
CA CYS A 158 -9.72 -13.11 9.71
C CYS A 158 -11.14 -12.57 9.57
N SER A 159 -12.09 -13.18 10.26
CA SER A 159 -13.50 -12.78 10.23
C SER A 159 -13.79 -11.37 10.79
N GLU A 160 -12.87 -10.82 11.58
CA GLU A 160 -13.01 -9.48 12.17
C GLU A 160 -12.38 -8.39 11.30
N SER A 161 -11.69 -8.77 10.22
CA SER A 161 -11.05 -7.83 9.30
C SER A 161 -12.07 -7.21 8.34
N THR A 162 -11.90 -5.94 8.03
CA THR A 162 -12.59 -5.28 6.91
C THR A 162 -11.77 -5.38 5.62
N HIS A 163 -10.65 -6.10 5.67
CA HIS A 163 -9.74 -6.34 4.56
C HIS A 163 -9.16 -5.06 3.94
N ASP A 164 -8.91 -4.07 4.78
CA ASP A 164 -8.28 -2.81 4.40
C ASP A 164 -6.80 -2.77 4.80
N PHE A 165 -5.93 -2.26 3.91
CA PHE A 165 -4.48 -2.20 4.21
C PHE A 165 -4.16 -1.35 5.42
N GLY A 166 -4.71 -0.14 5.52
CA GLY A 166 -4.42 0.79 6.61
C GLY A 166 -5.04 0.34 7.93
N ARG A 167 -6.32 -0.06 7.86
CA ARG A 167 -7.09 -0.37 9.06
C ARG A 167 -6.74 -1.72 9.69
N ASP A 168 -6.50 -2.73 8.86
CA ASP A 168 -6.39 -4.11 9.32
C ASP A 168 -4.99 -4.68 9.11
N VAL A 169 -4.47 -4.64 7.87
CA VAL A 169 -3.21 -5.30 7.51
C VAL A 169 -2.02 -4.64 8.20
N MET A 170 -1.86 -3.30 8.08
CA MET A 170 -0.70 -2.59 8.62
C MET A 170 -0.56 -2.73 10.14
N PRO A 171 -1.61 -2.52 10.97
CA PRO A 171 -1.50 -2.74 12.41
C PRO A 171 -1.19 -4.20 12.78
N ARG A 172 -1.70 -5.17 11.99
CA ARG A 172 -1.47 -6.60 12.24
C ARG A 172 -0.02 -6.98 11.99
N LEU A 173 0.54 -6.59 10.84
CA LEU A 173 1.93 -6.91 10.51
C LEU A 173 2.93 -6.24 11.47
N LEU A 174 2.65 -5.03 11.95
CA LEU A 174 3.46 -4.38 12.99
C LEU A 174 3.43 -5.15 14.31
N ARG A 175 2.24 -5.64 14.73
CA ARG A 175 2.11 -6.50 15.93
C ARG A 175 2.83 -7.84 15.78
N ALA A 176 2.88 -8.38 14.57
CA ALA A 176 3.64 -9.58 14.24
C ALA A 176 5.17 -9.36 14.20
N GLY A 177 5.63 -8.11 14.37
CA GLY A 177 7.06 -7.77 14.41
C GLY A 177 7.69 -7.52 13.05
N ALA A 178 6.91 -7.34 11.99
CA ALA A 178 7.41 -7.04 10.67
C ALA A 178 8.32 -5.81 10.66
N HIS A 179 9.33 -5.84 9.80
CA HIS A 179 10.18 -4.68 9.57
C HIS A 179 9.50 -3.74 8.55
N VAL A 180 8.94 -2.63 9.04
CA VAL A 180 8.28 -1.62 8.22
C VAL A 180 9.12 -0.36 8.17
N HIS A 181 9.46 0.11 6.97
CA HIS A 181 10.22 1.33 6.72
C HIS A 181 9.30 2.46 6.25
N ALA A 182 9.52 3.68 6.74
CA ALA A 182 8.81 4.87 6.29
C ALA A 182 9.65 5.63 5.26
N HIS A 183 9.27 5.58 3.99
CA HIS A 183 9.82 6.43 2.93
C HIS A 183 9.19 7.82 3.02
N ARG A 184 10.01 8.85 3.21
CA ARG A 184 9.52 10.24 3.32
C ARG A 184 9.41 10.87 1.93
N TYR A 185 8.20 11.13 1.53
CA TYR A 185 7.90 11.90 0.32
C TYR A 185 8.20 13.38 0.55
N SER A 186 9.02 13.97 -0.34
CA SER A 186 9.47 15.37 -0.29
C SER A 186 9.24 16.08 -1.64
#